data_030c56a0c6e53e76293c64584df2c0da
#
_entry.id   030c56a0c6e53e76293c64584df2c0da
#
_cell.length_a   1.000
_cell.length_b   1.000
_cell.length_c   1.000
_cell.angle_alpha   90.00
_cell.angle_beta   90.00
_cell.angle_gamma   90.00
#
_symmetry.space_group_name_H-M   'P 1'
#
loop_
_entity.id
_entity.type
_entity.pdbx_description
1 polymer ?
#
loop_
_entity_poly.entity_id
_entity_poly.type
_entity_poly.pdbx_seq_one_letter_code
_entity_poly.pdbx_strand_id
1 'polypeptide(L)'
;ENEPRNQLAVTLYEDGQRLLTIAQRDRNKSAAREAYRQLNKIERYQSAYRDTDYLLARARQIGTTRIRFKMDNSDSPVVLPRRFQEEVLAFGADELNTFWNEFYVADTPEVPIDFEVVMKVSNVAISPERIKEVEYIDREEVEDGFEYVLDENGNVMKDTLGNDIKIPRYRFVEALVFETFQHKEVRVEAS
;
A
#
# COMPACT_ATOMS: atom_id res chain seq x y z
N GLU A 1 30.69 46.34 5.32
CA GLU A 1 29.99 45.42 4.34
C GLU A 1 28.81 44.63 4.93
N ASN A 2 28.63 44.57 6.26
CA ASN A 2 27.53 43.83 6.89
C ASN A 2 26.22 44.61 7.04
N GLU A 3 26.26 45.93 7.02
CA GLU A 3 25.11 46.82 7.29
C GLU A 3 23.96 46.67 6.25
N PRO A 4 24.23 46.63 4.93
CA PRO A 4 23.17 46.41 3.94
C PRO A 4 22.52 45.02 4.01
N ARG A 5 23.30 43.98 4.38
CA ARG A 5 22.78 42.60 4.54
C ARG A 5 21.86 42.52 5.74
N ASN A 6 22.23 43.10 6.86
CA ASN A 6 21.41 43.15 8.07
C ASN A 6 20.09 43.90 7.81
N GLN A 7 20.16 45.02 7.09
CA GLN A 7 18.99 45.83 6.77
C GLN A 7 18.01 45.08 5.86
N LEU A 8 18.53 44.28 4.90
CA LEU A 8 17.71 43.40 4.06
C LEU A 8 17.05 42.26 4.84
N ALA A 9 17.76 41.64 5.78
CA ALA A 9 17.20 40.62 6.66
C ALA A 9 16.05 41.17 7.51
N VAL A 10 16.19 42.40 8.05
CA VAL A 10 15.13 43.10 8.80
C VAL A 10 13.90 43.29 7.91
N THR A 11 14.06 43.82 6.71
CA THR A 11 12.94 44.06 5.78
C THR A 11 12.22 42.78 5.38
N LEU A 12 12.95 41.72 5.05
CA LEU A 12 12.38 40.41 4.71
C LEU A 12 11.61 39.80 5.88
N TYR A 13 12.11 39.96 7.09
CA TYR A 13 11.46 39.50 8.30
C TYR A 13 10.13 40.25 8.56
N GLU A 14 10.14 41.59 8.48
CA GLU A 14 8.93 42.40 8.69
C GLU A 14 7.88 42.15 7.60
N ASP A 15 8.28 41.99 6.35
CA ASP A 15 7.38 41.61 5.26
C ASP A 15 6.81 40.23 5.47
N GLY A 16 7.61 39.23 5.91
CA GLY A 16 7.17 37.90 6.24
C GLY A 16 6.13 37.90 7.36
N GLN A 17 6.35 38.63 8.43
CA GLN A 17 5.40 38.77 9.54
C GLN A 17 4.09 39.43 9.10
N ARG A 18 4.16 40.50 8.31
CA ARG A 18 2.99 41.19 7.77
C ARG A 18 2.15 40.24 6.89
N LEU A 19 2.79 39.48 6.01
CA LEU A 19 2.12 38.51 5.14
C LEU A 19 1.50 37.36 5.93
N LEU A 20 2.15 36.89 6.98
CA LEU A 20 1.59 35.90 7.90
C LEU A 20 0.35 36.39 8.64
N THR A 21 0.37 37.68 9.07
CA THR A 21 -0.80 38.28 9.72
C THR A 21 -2.00 38.34 8.77
N ILE A 22 -1.78 38.71 7.50
CA ILE A 22 -2.82 38.66 6.45
C ILE A 22 -3.30 37.24 6.21
N ALA A 23 -2.37 36.28 6.10
CA ALA A 23 -2.67 34.89 5.85
C ALA A 23 -3.55 34.28 6.96
N GLN A 24 -3.28 34.62 8.21
CA GLN A 24 -4.06 34.13 9.35
C GLN A 24 -5.46 34.77 9.40
N ARG A 25 -5.53 36.09 9.25
CA ARG A 25 -6.79 36.84 9.31
C ARG A 25 -7.76 36.43 8.21
N ASP A 26 -7.24 36.34 6.97
CA ASP A 26 -8.06 36.16 5.77
C ASP A 26 -8.08 34.70 5.27
N ARG A 27 -7.48 33.77 6.03
CA ARG A 27 -7.28 32.35 5.64
C ARG A 27 -6.65 32.23 4.24
N ASN A 28 -5.74 33.16 3.94
CA ASN A 28 -5.15 33.26 2.61
C ASN A 28 -3.86 32.44 2.49
N LYS A 29 -3.98 31.24 1.90
CA LYS A 29 -2.84 30.33 1.69
C LYS A 29 -1.77 30.92 0.78
N SER A 30 -2.14 31.73 -0.21
CA SER A 30 -1.18 32.38 -1.10
C SER A 30 -0.31 33.39 -0.35
N ALA A 31 -0.90 34.16 0.57
CA ALA A 31 -0.14 35.07 1.43
C ALA A 31 0.82 34.30 2.36
N ALA A 32 0.40 33.15 2.90
CA ALA A 32 1.27 32.31 3.72
C ALA A 32 2.46 31.74 2.91
N ARG A 33 2.22 31.30 1.68
CA ARG A 33 3.27 30.81 0.78
C ARG A 33 4.25 31.93 0.39
N GLU A 34 3.74 33.15 0.21
CA GLU A 34 4.61 34.33 -0.04
C GLU A 34 5.43 34.66 1.21
N ALA A 35 4.81 34.65 2.40
CA ALA A 35 5.52 34.81 3.66
C ALA A 35 6.67 33.84 3.81
N TYR A 36 6.40 32.55 3.52
CA TYR A 36 7.44 31.51 3.53
C TYR A 36 8.59 31.85 2.60
N ARG A 37 8.29 32.30 1.37
CA ARG A 37 9.32 32.65 0.38
C ARG A 37 10.18 33.82 0.84
N GLN A 38 9.59 34.84 1.46
CA GLN A 38 10.35 36.00 1.96
C GLN A 38 11.22 35.59 3.16
N LEU A 39 10.65 34.90 4.14
CA LEU A 39 11.37 34.44 5.31
C LEU A 39 12.52 33.48 4.95
N ASN A 40 12.32 32.58 4.02
CA ASN A 40 13.34 31.61 3.59
C ASN A 40 14.56 32.28 2.91
N LYS A 41 14.42 33.48 2.39
CA LYS A 41 15.55 34.26 1.84
C LYS A 41 16.50 34.75 2.91
N ILE A 42 16.02 34.91 4.16
CA ILE A 42 16.79 35.46 5.28
C ILE A 42 18.03 34.62 5.55
N GLU A 43 17.90 33.29 5.47
CA GLU A 43 19.00 32.34 5.72
C GLU A 43 20.23 32.62 4.86
N ARG A 44 20.06 33.16 3.65
CA ARG A 44 21.17 33.55 2.74
C ARG A 44 21.98 34.75 3.23
N TYR A 45 21.38 35.57 4.11
CA TYR A 45 21.99 36.80 4.59
C TYR A 45 22.44 36.66 6.05
N GLN A 46 21.64 35.97 6.86
CA GLN A 46 21.90 35.75 8.27
C GLN A 46 21.27 34.46 8.76
N SER A 47 22.09 33.52 9.17
CA SER A 47 21.63 32.23 9.76
C SER A 47 21.01 32.45 11.13
N ALA A 48 19.97 31.66 11.45
CA ALA A 48 19.28 31.68 12.74
C ALA A 48 18.82 33.09 13.17
N TYR A 49 18.24 33.83 12.23
CA TYR A 49 17.76 35.16 12.51
C TYR A 49 16.45 35.14 13.29
N ARG A 50 16.49 35.63 14.52
CA ARG A 50 15.33 35.73 15.43
C ARG A 50 14.57 34.40 15.49
N ASP A 51 13.23 34.45 15.34
CA ASP A 51 12.31 33.31 15.33
C ASP A 51 11.88 32.91 13.90
N THR A 52 12.74 33.17 12.89
CA THR A 52 12.46 32.87 11.48
C THR A 52 12.02 31.42 11.27
N ASP A 53 12.64 30.45 11.94
CA ASP A 53 12.29 29.04 11.81
C ASP A 53 10.85 28.74 12.29
N TYR A 54 10.45 29.38 13.40
CA TYR A 54 9.07 29.28 13.87
C TYR A 54 8.09 29.89 12.86
N LEU A 55 8.40 31.05 12.32
CA LEU A 55 7.57 31.73 11.32
C LEU A 55 7.49 30.93 10.01
N LEU A 56 8.58 30.29 9.57
CA LEU A 56 8.60 29.38 8.42
C LEU A 56 7.68 28.19 8.63
N ALA A 57 7.78 27.54 9.79
CA ALA A 57 6.90 26.41 10.15
C ALA A 57 5.42 26.85 10.17
N ARG A 58 5.15 28.02 10.72
CA ARG A 58 3.80 28.61 10.77
C ARG A 58 3.27 28.94 9.37
N ALA A 59 4.10 29.54 8.52
CA ALA A 59 3.77 29.86 7.13
C ALA A 59 3.44 28.58 6.34
N ARG A 60 4.23 27.51 6.53
CA ARG A 60 3.98 26.20 5.93
C ARG A 60 2.65 25.62 6.40
N GLN A 61 2.40 25.61 7.69
CA GLN A 61 1.15 25.08 8.25
C GLN A 61 -0.10 25.74 7.66
N ILE A 62 -0.08 27.08 7.51
CA ILE A 62 -1.21 27.85 6.97
C ILE A 62 -1.28 27.69 5.44
N GLY A 63 -0.13 27.70 4.76
CA GLY A 63 -0.04 27.64 3.29
C GLY A 63 -0.30 26.28 2.68
N THR A 64 -0.25 25.19 3.49
CA THR A 64 -0.50 23.82 3.01
C THR A 64 -1.97 23.64 2.67
N THR A 65 -2.22 23.09 1.48
CA THR A 65 -3.55 22.66 1.05
C THR A 65 -3.74 21.21 1.38
N ARG A 66 -4.84 20.88 2.07
CA ARG A 66 -5.18 19.53 2.50
C ARG A 66 -6.35 19.02 1.69
N ILE A 67 -6.13 17.92 1.02
CA ILE A 67 -7.07 17.33 0.06
C ILE A 67 -7.38 15.91 0.53
N ARG A 68 -8.66 15.58 0.64
CA ARG A 68 -9.10 14.24 1.01
C ARG A 68 -9.74 13.54 -0.18
N PHE A 69 -9.29 12.31 -0.43
CA PHE A 69 -9.97 11.41 -1.36
C PHE A 69 -11.06 10.63 -0.64
N LYS A 70 -12.22 10.54 -1.27
CA LYS A 70 -13.34 9.71 -0.84
C LYS A 70 -13.84 8.88 -2.01
N MET A 71 -14.39 7.72 -1.70
CA MET A 71 -15.15 6.91 -2.67
C MET A 71 -16.64 6.99 -2.34
N ASP A 72 -17.45 7.26 -3.34
CA ASP A 72 -18.90 7.22 -3.27
C ASP A 72 -19.40 6.09 -4.16
N ASN A 73 -19.99 5.08 -3.54
CA ASN A 73 -20.61 3.94 -4.21
C ASN A 73 -22.11 3.85 -3.96
N SER A 74 -22.73 4.96 -3.56
CA SER A 74 -24.16 5.01 -3.24
C SER A 74 -25.07 4.64 -4.41
N ASP A 75 -24.62 4.92 -5.64
CA ASP A 75 -25.36 4.63 -6.87
C ASP A 75 -25.10 3.21 -7.39
N SER A 76 -24.20 2.45 -6.77
CA SER A 76 -23.87 1.08 -7.16
C SER A 76 -24.80 0.06 -6.47
N PRO A 77 -25.33 -0.94 -7.20
CA PRO A 77 -26.09 -2.03 -6.60
C PRO A 77 -25.23 -2.95 -5.72
N VAL A 78 -23.92 -2.84 -5.81
CA VAL A 78 -22.95 -3.65 -5.06
C VAL A 78 -22.25 -2.79 -4.02
N VAL A 79 -22.37 -3.18 -2.76
CA VAL A 79 -21.64 -2.52 -1.67
C VAL A 79 -20.19 -2.99 -1.68
N LEU A 80 -19.29 -2.04 -1.94
CA LEU A 80 -17.85 -2.31 -1.87
C LEU A 80 -17.38 -2.33 -0.40
N PRO A 81 -16.62 -3.33 0.04
CA PRO A 81 -16.06 -3.37 1.38
C PRO A 81 -15.19 -2.13 1.64
N ARG A 82 -15.29 -1.57 2.86
CA ARG A 82 -14.54 -0.37 3.24
C ARG A 82 -13.03 -0.52 3.02
N ARG A 83 -12.47 -1.68 3.39
CA ARG A 83 -11.05 -1.97 3.17
C ARG A 83 -10.64 -1.88 1.70
N PHE A 84 -11.47 -2.40 0.79
CA PHE A 84 -11.22 -2.29 -0.64
C PHE A 84 -11.23 -0.82 -1.11
N GLN A 85 -12.20 -0.02 -0.62
CA GLN A 85 -12.25 1.41 -0.94
C GLN A 85 -10.99 2.14 -0.46
N GLU A 86 -10.55 1.87 0.76
CA GLU A 86 -9.33 2.45 1.35
C GLU A 86 -8.08 2.04 0.55
N GLU A 87 -7.95 0.77 0.15
CA GLU A 87 -6.82 0.28 -0.64
C GLU A 87 -6.75 0.93 -2.04
N VAL A 88 -7.89 1.08 -2.71
CA VAL A 88 -7.97 1.74 -4.03
C VAL A 88 -7.60 3.21 -3.93
N LEU A 89 -8.10 3.92 -2.90
CA LEU A 89 -7.80 5.34 -2.70
C LEU A 89 -6.38 5.59 -2.23
N ALA A 90 -5.78 4.66 -1.47
CA ALA A 90 -4.40 4.77 -1.02
C ALA A 90 -3.38 4.62 -2.16
N PHE A 91 -3.80 4.04 -3.28
CA PHE A 91 -2.93 3.85 -4.43
C PHE A 91 -2.47 5.21 -4.99
N GLY A 92 -1.19 5.50 -4.83
CA GLY A 92 -0.56 6.72 -5.33
C GLY A 92 -0.81 7.99 -4.51
N ALA A 93 -1.60 7.97 -3.42
CA ALA A 93 -1.85 9.16 -2.61
C ALA A 93 -0.56 9.75 -2.01
N ASP A 94 0.36 8.90 -1.57
CA ASP A 94 1.65 9.34 -1.02
C ASP A 94 2.56 10.00 -2.07
N GLU A 95 2.47 9.55 -3.34
CA GLU A 95 3.23 10.12 -4.46
C GLU A 95 2.73 11.50 -4.89
N LEU A 96 1.48 11.84 -4.55
CA LEU A 96 0.89 13.14 -4.85
C LEU A 96 1.29 14.21 -3.83
N ASN A 97 1.81 13.83 -2.67
CA ASN A 97 2.25 14.78 -1.66
C ASN A 97 3.36 15.68 -2.21
N THR A 98 3.17 16.97 -2.01
CA THR A 98 4.15 18.00 -2.37
C THR A 98 4.46 18.88 -1.16
N PHE A 99 5.38 19.83 -1.31
CA PHE A 99 5.67 20.77 -0.23
C PHE A 99 4.44 21.57 0.23
N TRP A 100 3.47 21.82 -0.67
CA TRP A 100 2.28 22.62 -0.37
C TRP A 100 0.96 21.86 -0.42
N ASN A 101 0.96 20.59 -0.78
CA ASN A 101 -0.25 19.77 -0.85
C ASN A 101 -0.05 18.50 -0.06
N GLU A 102 -1.01 18.20 0.81
CA GLU A 102 -1.09 16.98 1.58
C GLU A 102 -2.38 16.25 1.20
N PHE A 103 -2.26 14.96 0.86
CA PHE A 103 -3.39 14.13 0.45
C PHE A 103 -3.69 13.09 1.53
N TYR A 104 -4.97 12.92 1.82
CA TYR A 104 -5.48 12.03 2.85
C TYR A 104 -6.51 11.06 2.25
N VAL A 105 -6.46 9.81 2.68
CA VAL A 105 -7.38 8.75 2.24
C VAL A 105 -8.36 8.37 3.34
N ALA A 106 -7.95 8.48 4.60
CA ALA A 106 -8.78 8.15 5.75
C ALA A 106 -9.39 9.39 6.40
N ASP A 107 -10.48 9.21 7.12
CA ASP A 107 -11.03 10.25 7.98
C ASP A 107 -10.07 10.53 9.14
N THR A 108 -9.38 11.65 9.06
CA THR A 108 -8.56 12.22 10.14
C THR A 108 -9.33 13.38 10.76
N PRO A 109 -10.07 13.14 11.88
CA PRO A 109 -11.00 14.13 12.43
C PRO A 109 -10.33 15.41 12.92
N GLU A 110 -9.03 15.37 13.21
CA GLU A 110 -8.27 16.51 13.76
C GLU A 110 -7.65 17.43 12.70
N VAL A 111 -7.70 17.03 11.42
CA VAL A 111 -7.07 17.79 10.34
C VAL A 111 -8.13 18.51 9.52
N PRO A 112 -8.12 19.87 9.48
CA PRO A 112 -9.03 20.62 8.64
C PRO A 112 -8.73 20.35 7.16
N ILE A 113 -9.71 19.83 6.44
CA ILE A 113 -9.63 19.53 5.00
C ILE A 113 -10.13 20.74 4.21
N ASP A 114 -9.39 21.12 3.17
CA ASP A 114 -9.75 22.23 2.28
C ASP A 114 -10.60 21.78 1.09
N PHE A 115 -10.28 20.60 0.54
CA PHE A 115 -10.97 20.04 -0.63
C PHE A 115 -11.23 18.56 -0.44
N GLU A 116 -12.35 18.09 -0.98
CA GLU A 116 -12.64 16.68 -1.12
C GLU A 116 -12.71 16.32 -2.60
N VAL A 117 -11.98 15.28 -2.97
CA VAL A 117 -12.07 14.64 -4.29
C VAL A 117 -12.89 13.38 -4.12
N VAL A 118 -14.06 13.33 -4.75
CA VAL A 118 -14.97 12.19 -4.64
C VAL A 118 -14.89 11.37 -5.92
N MET A 119 -14.39 10.14 -5.78
CA MET A 119 -14.41 9.14 -6.83
C MET A 119 -15.78 8.44 -6.81
N LYS A 120 -16.58 8.61 -7.84
CA LYS A 120 -17.88 7.93 -7.98
C LYS A 120 -17.70 6.59 -8.66
N VAL A 121 -18.22 5.55 -8.04
CA VAL A 121 -18.28 4.22 -8.65
C VAL A 121 -19.56 4.13 -9.46
N SER A 122 -19.42 4.12 -10.78
CA SER A 122 -20.56 4.13 -11.72
C SER A 122 -21.02 2.74 -12.13
N ASN A 123 -20.10 1.76 -12.15
CA ASN A 123 -20.42 0.42 -12.57
C ASN A 123 -19.57 -0.63 -11.84
N VAL A 124 -20.23 -1.67 -11.33
CA VAL A 124 -19.55 -2.84 -10.75
C VAL A 124 -20.09 -4.08 -11.45
N ALA A 125 -19.28 -4.65 -12.33
CA ALA A 125 -19.61 -5.89 -13.01
C ALA A 125 -18.94 -7.07 -12.30
N ILE A 126 -19.73 -8.04 -11.89
CA ILE A 126 -19.27 -9.27 -11.27
C ILE A 126 -19.47 -10.39 -12.27
N SER A 127 -18.40 -11.08 -12.66
CA SER A 127 -18.51 -12.23 -13.55
C SER A 127 -19.22 -13.38 -12.85
N PRO A 128 -19.97 -14.21 -13.58
CA PRO A 128 -20.43 -15.49 -13.06
C PRO A 128 -19.23 -16.32 -12.61
N GLU A 129 -19.45 -17.08 -11.57
CA GLU A 129 -18.46 -18.02 -11.06
C GLU A 129 -18.17 -19.10 -12.12
N ARG A 130 -16.90 -19.32 -12.42
CA ARG A 130 -16.46 -20.39 -13.32
C ARG A 130 -15.89 -21.51 -12.48
N ILE A 131 -16.55 -22.65 -12.53
CA ILE A 131 -16.09 -23.88 -11.89
C ILE A 131 -15.47 -24.74 -12.97
N LYS A 132 -14.23 -25.19 -12.73
CA LYS A 132 -13.55 -26.19 -13.54
C LYS A 132 -13.24 -27.37 -12.66
N GLU A 133 -13.79 -28.53 -13.02
CA GLU A 133 -13.48 -29.78 -12.37
C GLU A 133 -12.51 -30.57 -13.24
N VAL A 134 -11.52 -31.14 -12.60
CA VAL A 134 -10.51 -32.04 -13.24
C VAL A 134 -10.49 -33.33 -12.43
N GLU A 135 -10.62 -34.41 -13.15
CA GLU A 135 -10.52 -35.76 -12.61
C GLU A 135 -9.30 -36.44 -13.21
N TYR A 136 -8.45 -37.02 -12.36
CA TYR A 136 -7.31 -37.80 -12.79
C TYR A 136 -6.99 -38.91 -11.80
N ILE A 137 -6.27 -39.92 -12.30
CA ILE A 137 -5.78 -41.02 -11.46
C ILE A 137 -4.34 -40.69 -11.09
N ASP A 138 -4.10 -40.56 -9.80
CA ASP A 138 -2.75 -40.49 -9.24
C ASP A 138 -2.30 -41.90 -8.89
N ARG A 139 -1.09 -42.27 -9.31
CA ARG A 139 -0.52 -43.59 -9.14
C ARG A 139 0.81 -43.50 -8.44
N GLU A 140 0.91 -44.13 -7.30
CA GLU A 140 2.13 -44.16 -6.50
C GLU A 140 2.57 -45.61 -6.27
N GLU A 141 3.88 -45.85 -6.34
CA GLU A 141 4.48 -47.11 -6.00
C GLU A 141 4.79 -47.12 -4.50
N VAL A 142 4.16 -48.01 -3.76
CA VAL A 142 4.34 -48.15 -2.30
C VAL A 142 4.95 -49.49 -1.96
N GLU A 143 5.76 -49.54 -0.92
CA GLU A 143 6.32 -50.77 -0.41
C GLU A 143 5.20 -51.64 0.19
N ASP A 144 5.11 -52.89 -0.29
CA ASP A 144 4.11 -53.88 0.12
C ASP A 144 4.76 -55.12 0.72
N GLY A 145 5.56 -54.91 1.75
CA GLY A 145 6.29 -55.95 2.44
C GLY A 145 7.56 -56.41 1.74
N PHE A 146 7.89 -57.67 1.84
CA PHE A 146 9.13 -58.23 1.31
C PHE A 146 8.93 -59.64 0.79
N GLU A 147 9.85 -60.06 -0.07
CA GLU A 147 9.97 -61.45 -0.52
C GLU A 147 11.29 -62.03 -0.05
N TYR A 148 11.30 -63.30 0.30
CA TYR A 148 12.54 -64.01 0.60
C TYR A 148 13.26 -64.39 -0.69
N VAL A 149 14.56 -64.22 -0.72
CA VAL A 149 15.39 -64.72 -1.82
C VAL A 149 15.54 -66.24 -1.63
N LEU A 150 15.16 -67.01 -2.65
CA LEU A 150 15.25 -68.44 -2.61
C LEU A 150 16.44 -68.96 -3.42
N ASP A 151 17.04 -70.07 -2.99
CA ASP A 151 18.06 -70.81 -3.72
C ASP A 151 17.42 -71.68 -4.83
N GLU A 152 18.27 -72.38 -5.62
CA GLU A 152 17.82 -73.28 -6.72
C GLU A 152 16.92 -74.45 -6.25
N ASN A 153 16.95 -74.75 -4.95
CA ASN A 153 16.14 -75.83 -4.33
C ASN A 153 14.86 -75.31 -3.62
N GLY A 154 14.64 -73.96 -3.68
CA GLY A 154 13.50 -73.31 -3.06
C GLY A 154 13.66 -73.00 -1.57
N ASN A 155 14.88 -73.09 -1.01
CA ASN A 155 15.12 -72.74 0.39
C ASN A 155 15.47 -71.24 0.50
N VAL A 156 15.11 -70.64 1.63
CA VAL A 156 15.43 -69.21 1.89
C VAL A 156 16.94 -69.05 2.02
N MET A 157 17.49 -68.16 1.18
CA MET A 157 18.91 -67.83 1.26
C MET A 157 19.21 -67.01 2.52
N LYS A 158 20.39 -67.26 3.08
CA LYS A 158 20.88 -66.56 4.27
C LYS A 158 22.12 -65.77 3.94
N ASP A 159 22.30 -64.65 4.63
CA ASP A 159 23.53 -63.85 4.57
C ASP A 159 24.68 -64.52 5.33
N THR A 160 25.84 -63.93 5.30
CA THR A 160 27.06 -64.42 5.99
C THR A 160 26.91 -64.48 7.51
N LEU A 161 25.90 -63.88 8.10
CA LEU A 161 25.58 -63.83 9.52
C LEU A 161 24.43 -64.78 9.87
N GLY A 162 23.84 -65.47 8.90
CA GLY A 162 22.76 -66.46 9.08
C GLY A 162 21.35 -65.83 9.04
N ASN A 163 21.19 -64.55 8.69
CA ASN A 163 19.89 -63.92 8.58
C ASN A 163 19.27 -64.21 7.20
N ASP A 164 17.95 -64.27 7.13
CA ASP A 164 17.22 -64.46 5.88
C ASP A 164 17.35 -63.25 4.98
N ILE A 165 17.75 -63.44 3.71
CA ILE A 165 17.85 -62.37 2.73
C ILE A 165 16.45 -62.06 2.22
N LYS A 166 16.05 -60.76 2.36
CA LYS A 166 14.77 -60.23 1.95
C LYS A 166 14.96 -59.12 0.95
N ILE A 167 14.10 -59.04 -0.03
CA ILE A 167 14.02 -57.93 -0.99
C ILE A 167 12.67 -57.24 -0.81
N PRO A 168 12.62 -55.88 -0.83
CA PRO A 168 11.37 -55.17 -0.73
C PRO A 168 10.48 -55.48 -1.95
N ARG A 169 9.20 -55.71 -1.69
CA ARG A 169 8.20 -55.84 -2.73
C ARG A 169 7.41 -54.55 -2.81
N TYR A 170 7.15 -54.12 -4.03
CA TYR A 170 6.41 -52.91 -4.33
C TYR A 170 5.11 -53.22 -5.03
N ARG A 171 4.11 -52.40 -4.80
CA ARG A 171 2.85 -52.43 -5.55
C ARG A 171 2.41 -51.03 -5.90
N PHE A 172 1.70 -50.85 -7.00
CA PHE A 172 1.06 -49.62 -7.35
C PHE A 172 -0.27 -49.51 -6.60
N VAL A 173 -0.47 -48.36 -5.99
CA VAL A 173 -1.77 -47.90 -5.47
C VAL A 173 -2.27 -46.78 -6.37
N GLU A 174 -3.57 -46.78 -6.62
CA GLU A 174 -4.22 -45.79 -7.47
C GLU A 174 -5.25 -45.05 -6.62
N ALA A 175 -5.23 -43.70 -6.73
CA ALA A 175 -6.23 -42.85 -6.13
C ALA A 175 -6.92 -42.05 -7.22
N LEU A 176 -8.24 -42.02 -7.22
CA LEU A 176 -9.00 -41.10 -8.07
C LEU A 176 -9.06 -39.77 -7.39
N VAL A 177 -8.48 -38.76 -8.02
CA VAL A 177 -8.38 -37.38 -7.49
C VAL A 177 -9.36 -36.50 -8.24
N PHE A 178 -10.17 -35.75 -7.48
CA PHE A 178 -11.06 -34.74 -8.00
C PHE A 178 -10.55 -33.37 -7.52
N GLU A 179 -10.20 -32.49 -8.45
CA GLU A 179 -9.83 -31.12 -8.16
C GLU A 179 -10.88 -30.17 -8.70
N THR A 180 -11.37 -29.29 -7.85
CA THR A 180 -12.32 -28.25 -8.21
C THR A 180 -11.67 -26.89 -8.14
N PHE A 181 -11.53 -26.22 -9.27
CA PHE A 181 -11.03 -24.85 -9.36
C PHE A 181 -12.20 -23.89 -9.49
N GLN A 182 -12.27 -22.93 -8.58
CA GLN A 182 -13.27 -21.88 -8.58
C GLN A 182 -12.62 -20.54 -8.94
N HIS A 183 -13.07 -19.92 -10.01
CA HIS A 183 -12.57 -18.61 -10.46
C HIS A 183 -13.72 -17.60 -10.50
N LYS A 184 -13.49 -16.43 -9.87
CA LYS A 184 -14.41 -15.32 -9.86
C LYS A 184 -13.66 -14.03 -10.19
N GLU A 185 -14.15 -13.25 -11.13
CA GLU A 185 -13.58 -11.97 -11.54
C GLU A 185 -14.56 -10.85 -11.24
N VAL A 186 -14.04 -9.75 -10.69
CA VAL A 186 -14.82 -8.53 -10.45
C VAL A 186 -14.18 -7.39 -11.24
N ARG A 187 -14.98 -6.70 -12.03
CA ARG A 187 -14.57 -5.48 -12.74
C ARG A 187 -15.31 -4.28 -12.17
N VAL A 188 -14.58 -3.25 -11.81
CA VAL A 188 -15.09 -1.99 -11.30
C VAL A 188 -14.69 -0.87 -12.25
N GLU A 189 -15.66 -0.05 -12.65
CA GLU A 189 -15.45 1.17 -13.41
C GLU A 189 -15.81 2.37 -12.53
N ALA A 190 -14.90 3.33 -12.45
CA ALA A 190 -15.08 4.55 -11.67
C ALA A 190 -14.73 5.78 -12.53
N SER A 191 -15.36 6.90 -12.24
CA SER A 191 -15.16 8.19 -12.91
C SER A 191 -14.89 9.31 -11.89
#